data_e7e192c19e3e926da0b053aeb83271b5
#
_entry.id   e7e192c19e3e926da0b053aeb83271b5
#
_cell.length_a   1.000
_cell.length_b   1.000
_cell.length_c   1.000
_cell.angle_alpha   90.00
_cell.angle_beta   90.00
_cell.angle_gamma   90.00
#
_symmetry.space_group_name_H-M   'P 1'
#
loop_
_entity.id
_entity.type
_entity.pdbx_description
1 polymer ?
#
loop_
_entity_poly.entity_id
_entity_poly.type
_entity_poly.pdbx_seq_one_letter_code
_entity_poly.pdbx_strand_id
1 'polypeptide(L)'
;MPVIESIDVRVVNVDVVVTDRDGKPVTGLTKEDFEILEDKEPQKITNFYEVRGGESVQASEQTTQAAPAPAAKPRNFILFVDTQAMHPVLRRHVLAELKKFVDERMRPLDHATVIRWSNKLSIEAPLTTDRAALHAALDKIGNTGTPASAKSGFQALQQQCTRLLNFAKSGRMPFRLAYEECISDARIETQRVMLFSRAVLNALEVAMSTVAGVDGRKIVVMAGTELPARPGTDMYTWANSIFTRYMQGTFDAAIKQPQEEAYEQRKMLEELGRSANAHGATLYMLSVLMPTDNHTAVSDTGIDDNGADLARSSNTEEAHKLLAKATGGAAGSMSRIGRLFDTISTDLDSYYSLGYRPSDEVKGTRPITVRMKNRNYTARARQSYAPKTFDDQMADRVVANIFTPARENEWQVQLRTSAPRLVERGRYAVEIEVLADPRSLTVIPQDNGELVGVFKVFVAVGTPQGALSTIFRQPNEVRIKPADSKGFRETPLTFTATLTVREGENLISVGMLDHLGQQAGFARATVVATPK
;
A
#
# COMPACT_ATOMS: atom_id res chain seq x y z
N MET A 1 10.19 -4.31 -40.99
CA MET A 1 9.82 -5.02 -39.74
C MET A 1 8.36 -5.43 -39.89
N PRO A 2 7.99 -6.70 -39.76
CA PRO A 2 6.58 -7.02 -39.63
C PRO A 2 6.08 -6.45 -38.30
N VAL A 3 5.16 -5.50 -38.38
CA VAL A 3 4.44 -4.99 -37.20
C VAL A 3 3.47 -6.11 -36.82
N ILE A 4 3.80 -6.86 -35.77
CA ILE A 4 2.85 -7.77 -35.15
C ILE A 4 2.02 -6.88 -34.22
N GLU A 5 0.89 -6.38 -34.70
CA GLU A 5 -0.13 -5.78 -33.85
C GLU A 5 -0.76 -6.90 -33.02
N SER A 6 -0.30 -7.07 -31.80
CA SER A 6 -1.05 -7.83 -30.80
C SER A 6 -2.23 -6.97 -30.36
N ILE A 7 -3.44 -7.39 -30.70
CA ILE A 7 -4.67 -6.78 -30.16
C ILE A 7 -4.76 -7.21 -28.69
N ASP A 8 -4.20 -6.39 -27.80
CA ASP A 8 -4.30 -6.59 -26.36
C ASP A 8 -5.71 -6.14 -25.90
N VAL A 9 -6.62 -7.09 -25.81
CA VAL A 9 -7.99 -6.82 -25.32
C VAL A 9 -7.94 -6.64 -23.82
N ARG A 10 -7.69 -5.42 -23.37
CA ARG A 10 -7.66 -5.06 -21.94
C ARG A 10 -9.08 -5.00 -21.39
N VAL A 11 -9.35 -5.77 -20.34
CA VAL A 11 -10.57 -5.66 -19.54
C VAL A 11 -10.18 -5.14 -18.16
N VAL A 12 -10.81 -4.05 -17.76
CA VAL A 12 -10.68 -3.49 -16.40
C VAL A 12 -11.77 -4.09 -15.53
N ASN A 13 -11.39 -4.89 -14.54
CA ASN A 13 -12.33 -5.43 -13.56
C ASN A 13 -12.39 -4.50 -12.35
N VAL A 14 -13.59 -4.11 -11.95
CA VAL A 14 -13.88 -3.27 -10.78
C VAL A 14 -14.72 -4.07 -9.81
N ASP A 15 -14.15 -4.40 -8.65
CA ASP A 15 -14.89 -5.04 -7.57
C ASP A 15 -15.72 -3.98 -6.84
N VAL A 16 -17.00 -4.27 -6.64
CA VAL A 16 -18.00 -3.35 -6.08
C VAL A 16 -18.73 -4.02 -4.93
N VAL A 17 -18.59 -3.48 -3.75
CA VAL A 17 -19.41 -3.87 -2.59
C VAL A 17 -20.66 -3.02 -2.58
N VAL A 18 -21.83 -3.66 -2.51
CA VAL A 18 -23.13 -2.96 -2.47
C VAL A 18 -23.80 -3.24 -1.14
N THR A 19 -24.22 -2.19 -0.46
CA THR A 19 -24.95 -2.27 0.80
C THR A 19 -26.23 -1.47 0.75
N ASP A 20 -27.22 -1.89 1.54
CA ASP A 20 -28.44 -1.12 1.82
C ASP A 20 -28.16 0.01 2.82
N ARG A 21 -29.22 0.69 3.26
CA ARG A 21 -29.14 1.80 4.25
C ARG A 21 -28.70 1.34 5.64
N ASP A 22 -28.92 0.07 5.96
CA ASP A 22 -28.51 -0.53 7.23
C ASP A 22 -27.07 -1.10 7.18
N GLY A 23 -26.40 -0.98 6.02
CA GLY A 23 -25.05 -1.50 5.79
C GLY A 23 -25.00 -3.00 5.52
N LYS A 24 -26.14 -3.66 5.25
CA LYS A 24 -26.20 -5.08 4.91
C LYS A 24 -25.88 -5.28 3.42
N PRO A 25 -25.14 -6.35 3.05
CA PRO A 25 -24.87 -6.66 1.66
C PRO A 25 -26.16 -6.87 0.86
N VAL A 26 -26.21 -6.30 -0.33
CA VAL A 26 -27.30 -6.50 -1.29
C VAL A 26 -26.86 -7.53 -2.31
N THR A 27 -27.60 -8.63 -2.45
CA THR A 27 -27.33 -9.72 -3.38
C THR A 27 -28.40 -9.79 -4.47
N GLY A 28 -28.11 -10.48 -5.59
CA GLY A 28 -29.06 -10.70 -6.67
C GLY A 28 -29.26 -9.50 -7.59
N LEU A 29 -28.35 -8.53 -7.58
CA LEU A 29 -28.34 -7.44 -8.54
C LEU A 29 -27.87 -7.93 -9.92
N THR A 30 -28.26 -7.21 -10.95
CA THR A 30 -27.87 -7.45 -12.34
C THR A 30 -26.98 -6.32 -12.86
N LYS A 31 -26.34 -6.50 -14.01
CA LYS A 31 -25.49 -5.45 -14.60
C LYS A 31 -26.23 -4.14 -14.89
N GLU A 32 -27.55 -4.23 -15.10
CA GLU A 32 -28.47 -3.12 -15.37
C GLU A 32 -28.65 -2.22 -14.17
N ASP A 33 -28.37 -2.71 -12.94
CA ASP A 33 -28.46 -1.91 -11.70
C ASP A 33 -27.26 -0.98 -11.51
N PHE A 34 -26.21 -1.15 -12.31
CA PHE A 34 -24.96 -0.41 -12.20
C PHE A 34 -24.75 0.54 -13.37
N GLU A 35 -24.03 1.63 -13.10
CA GLU A 35 -23.44 2.53 -14.07
C GLU A 35 -21.95 2.72 -13.72
N ILE A 36 -21.07 2.45 -14.68
CA ILE A 36 -19.62 2.73 -14.56
C ILE A 36 -19.29 3.92 -15.42
N LEU A 37 -18.57 4.88 -14.83
CA LEU A 37 -18.02 6.01 -15.55
C LEU A 37 -16.48 5.97 -15.42
N GLU A 38 -15.79 6.16 -16.54
CA GLU A 38 -14.35 6.41 -16.61
C GLU A 38 -14.15 7.83 -17.17
N ASP A 39 -13.41 8.68 -16.47
CA ASP A 39 -13.25 10.10 -16.80
C ASP A 39 -14.61 10.83 -17.01
N LYS A 40 -15.63 10.44 -16.23
CA LYS A 40 -17.04 10.88 -16.31
C LYS A 40 -17.83 10.38 -17.53
N GLU A 41 -17.21 9.62 -18.42
CA GLU A 41 -17.87 9.02 -19.58
C GLU A 41 -18.41 7.63 -19.25
N PRO A 42 -19.69 7.32 -19.57
CA PRO A 42 -20.29 6.03 -19.31
C PRO A 42 -19.58 4.89 -20.06
N GLN A 43 -19.31 3.80 -19.37
CA GLN A 43 -18.66 2.62 -19.93
C GLN A 43 -19.64 1.45 -20.00
N LYS A 44 -19.57 0.67 -21.10
CA LYS A 44 -20.38 -0.54 -21.25
C LYS A 44 -19.81 -1.68 -20.42
N ILE A 45 -20.58 -2.21 -19.49
CA ILE A 45 -20.22 -3.40 -18.71
C ILE A 45 -20.23 -4.61 -19.67
N THR A 46 -19.06 -5.22 -19.87
CA THR A 46 -18.87 -6.38 -20.75
C THR A 46 -18.90 -7.70 -19.97
N ASN A 47 -18.45 -7.67 -18.72
CA ASN A 47 -18.38 -8.85 -17.86
C ASN A 47 -19.05 -8.50 -16.51
N PHE A 48 -19.84 -9.44 -15.99
CA PHE A 48 -20.55 -9.25 -14.73
C PHE A 48 -20.56 -10.57 -13.94
N TYR A 49 -20.05 -10.52 -12.71
CA TYR A 49 -20.05 -11.66 -11.81
C TYR A 49 -20.49 -11.20 -10.42
N GLU A 50 -21.36 -11.97 -9.78
CA GLU A 50 -21.64 -11.85 -8.35
C GLU A 50 -20.79 -12.87 -7.61
N VAL A 51 -20.16 -12.45 -6.50
CA VAL A 51 -19.43 -13.34 -5.59
C VAL A 51 -20.21 -13.44 -4.31
N ARG A 52 -20.56 -14.68 -3.90
CA ARG A 52 -21.22 -15.00 -2.63
C ARG A 52 -20.43 -16.08 -1.90
N GLY A 53 -20.19 -15.86 -0.61
CA GLY A 53 -19.39 -16.80 0.18
C GLY A 53 -17.96 -16.99 -0.37
N GLY A 54 -17.50 -16.05 -1.23
CA GLY A 54 -16.21 -16.10 -1.92
C GLY A 54 -16.17 -16.99 -3.15
N GLU A 55 -17.32 -17.51 -3.58
CA GLU A 55 -17.48 -18.24 -4.84
C GLU A 55 -18.18 -17.36 -5.87
N SER A 56 -17.72 -17.39 -7.12
CA SER A 56 -18.38 -16.65 -8.19
C SER A 56 -19.67 -17.37 -8.61
N VAL A 57 -20.79 -16.67 -8.42
CA VAL A 57 -22.08 -17.10 -8.92
C VAL A 57 -22.33 -16.38 -10.24
N GLN A 58 -22.44 -17.14 -11.33
CA GLN A 58 -22.73 -16.57 -12.63
C GLN A 58 -24.16 -16.04 -12.64
N ALA A 59 -24.34 -14.74 -12.88
CA ALA A 59 -25.66 -14.21 -13.19
C ALA A 59 -26.05 -14.78 -14.56
N SER A 60 -27.06 -15.63 -14.58
CA SER A 60 -27.57 -16.26 -15.80
C SER A 60 -28.15 -15.21 -16.72
N GLU A 61 -27.54 -15.02 -17.90
CA GLU A 61 -28.30 -14.79 -19.14
C GLU A 61 -27.38 -15.00 -20.36
N GLN A 62 -27.71 -16.02 -21.10
CA GLN A 62 -27.55 -16.23 -22.56
C GLN A 62 -26.41 -15.46 -23.27
N THR A 63 -25.19 -15.91 -23.09
CA THR A 63 -24.18 -15.78 -24.14
C THR A 63 -23.54 -17.15 -24.37
N THR A 64 -23.80 -17.72 -25.51
CA THR A 64 -23.32 -19.02 -26.01
C THR A 64 -21.79 -19.01 -26.26
N GLN A 65 -20.98 -18.64 -25.30
CA GLN A 65 -19.52 -18.82 -25.16
C GLN A 65 -19.06 -18.14 -23.88
N ALA A 66 -19.69 -18.44 -22.74
CA ALA A 66 -19.17 -17.97 -21.46
C ALA A 66 -17.96 -18.81 -21.08
N ALA A 67 -16.81 -18.18 -20.96
CA ALA A 67 -15.68 -18.78 -20.25
C ALA A 67 -16.14 -19.24 -18.86
N PRO A 68 -15.66 -20.40 -18.38
CA PRO A 68 -16.04 -20.89 -17.06
C PRO A 68 -15.79 -19.82 -16.00
N ALA A 69 -16.71 -19.72 -15.01
CA ALA A 69 -16.56 -18.77 -13.89
C ALA A 69 -15.15 -18.94 -13.28
N PRO A 70 -14.37 -17.87 -13.14
CA PRO A 70 -13.01 -18.01 -12.63
C PRO A 70 -13.06 -18.60 -11.23
N ALA A 71 -12.21 -19.59 -10.97
CA ALA A 71 -12.03 -20.18 -9.64
C ALA A 71 -11.79 -19.06 -8.61
N ALA A 72 -12.26 -19.27 -7.38
CA ALA A 72 -12.08 -18.30 -6.29
C ALA A 72 -10.60 -17.92 -6.17
N LYS A 73 -10.29 -16.65 -6.44
CA LYS A 73 -8.90 -16.16 -6.36
C LYS A 73 -8.45 -16.12 -4.90
N PRO A 74 -7.19 -16.48 -4.61
CA PRO A 74 -6.64 -16.37 -3.26
C PRO A 74 -6.70 -14.92 -2.78
N ARG A 75 -6.79 -14.74 -1.45
CA ARG A 75 -6.78 -13.43 -0.80
C ARG A 75 -5.42 -13.26 -0.11
N ASN A 76 -4.79 -12.11 -0.32
CA ASN A 76 -3.48 -11.78 0.22
C ASN A 76 -3.63 -10.59 1.17
N PHE A 77 -3.44 -10.83 2.47
CA PHE A 77 -3.58 -9.82 3.50
C PHE A 77 -2.22 -9.22 3.84
N ILE A 78 -2.18 -7.90 3.98
CA ILE A 78 -1.08 -7.17 4.60
C ILE A 78 -1.59 -6.66 5.95
N LEU A 79 -1.14 -7.26 7.04
CA LEU A 79 -1.41 -6.80 8.39
C LEU A 79 -0.33 -5.79 8.76
N PHE A 80 -0.62 -4.51 8.52
CA PHE A 80 0.33 -3.41 8.76
C PHE A 80 0.05 -2.75 10.11
N VAL A 81 1.02 -2.84 11.03
CA VAL A 81 0.90 -2.30 12.39
C VAL A 81 1.90 -1.16 12.59
N ASP A 82 1.41 0.06 12.69
CA ASP A 82 2.20 1.22 13.07
C ASP A 82 2.27 1.31 14.60
N THR A 83 3.44 0.97 15.14
CA THR A 83 3.69 0.95 16.58
C THR A 83 4.35 2.20 17.10
N GLN A 84 4.69 3.17 16.26
CA GLN A 84 5.55 4.31 16.62
C GLN A 84 4.95 5.19 17.71
N ALA A 85 3.68 5.55 17.58
CA ALA A 85 2.97 6.38 18.57
C ALA A 85 1.87 5.58 19.28
N MET A 86 1.79 4.27 19.07
CA MET A 86 0.73 3.43 19.61
C MET A 86 0.98 3.11 21.09
N HIS A 87 0.03 3.52 21.94
CA HIS A 87 0.09 3.23 23.38
C HIS A 87 0.13 1.70 23.63
N PRO A 88 0.98 1.19 24.56
CA PRO A 88 1.16 -0.25 24.78
C PRO A 88 -0.14 -1.02 25.08
N VAL A 89 -1.08 -0.41 25.80
CA VAL A 89 -2.39 -1.04 26.11
C VAL A 89 -3.21 -1.22 24.82
N LEU A 90 -3.32 -0.18 24.00
CA LEU A 90 -4.04 -0.24 22.73
C LEU A 90 -3.36 -1.22 21.75
N ARG A 91 -2.03 -1.22 21.72
CA ARG A 91 -1.26 -2.15 20.91
C ARG A 91 -1.60 -3.61 21.25
N ARG A 92 -1.59 -3.97 22.54
CA ARG A 92 -1.98 -5.33 22.96
C ARG A 92 -3.39 -5.69 22.51
N HIS A 93 -4.33 -4.76 22.62
CA HIS A 93 -5.70 -5.00 22.21
C HIS A 93 -5.81 -5.18 20.68
N VAL A 94 -5.19 -4.30 19.89
CA VAL A 94 -5.13 -4.44 18.41
C VAL A 94 -4.54 -5.79 17.99
N LEU A 95 -3.42 -6.19 18.61
CA LEU A 95 -2.76 -7.45 18.27
C LEU A 95 -3.62 -8.66 18.63
N ALA A 96 -4.36 -8.62 19.76
CA ALA A 96 -5.29 -9.66 20.13
C ALA A 96 -6.43 -9.78 19.11
N GLU A 97 -7.00 -8.66 18.68
CA GLU A 97 -8.06 -8.67 17.66
C GLU A 97 -7.56 -9.08 16.27
N LEU A 98 -6.31 -8.73 15.90
CA LEU A 98 -5.69 -9.23 14.67
C LEU A 98 -5.46 -10.74 14.70
N LYS A 99 -5.06 -11.31 15.83
CA LYS A 99 -4.95 -12.77 16.01
C LYS A 99 -6.30 -13.45 15.84
N LYS A 100 -7.33 -12.90 16.50
CA LYS A 100 -8.70 -13.40 16.35
C LYS A 100 -9.18 -13.33 14.89
N PHE A 101 -8.85 -12.23 14.17
CA PHE A 101 -9.13 -12.11 12.74
C PHE A 101 -8.44 -13.21 11.92
N VAL A 102 -7.15 -13.51 12.21
CA VAL A 102 -6.41 -14.60 11.54
C VAL A 102 -7.09 -15.95 11.79
N ASP A 103 -7.56 -16.22 13.01
CA ASP A 103 -8.15 -17.51 13.38
C ASP A 103 -9.57 -17.68 12.85
N GLU A 104 -10.41 -16.64 12.93
CA GLU A 104 -11.85 -16.75 12.70
C GLU A 104 -12.28 -16.30 11.30
N ARG A 105 -11.53 -15.40 10.64
CA ARG A 105 -11.95 -14.74 9.41
C ARG A 105 -11.11 -15.08 8.18
N MET A 106 -9.87 -15.53 8.36
CA MET A 106 -9.05 -16.00 7.24
C MET A 106 -9.43 -17.44 6.86
N ARG A 107 -9.55 -17.69 5.57
CA ARG A 107 -9.80 -19.02 4.99
C ARG A 107 -8.49 -19.82 4.92
N PRO A 108 -8.55 -21.14 4.75
CA PRO A 108 -7.33 -21.98 4.69
C PRO A 108 -6.35 -21.59 3.56
N LEU A 109 -6.86 -21.07 2.44
CA LEU A 109 -6.05 -20.66 1.28
C LEU A 109 -5.65 -19.19 1.30
N ASP A 110 -6.07 -18.43 2.31
CA ASP A 110 -5.67 -17.03 2.45
C ASP A 110 -4.23 -16.93 2.90
N HIS A 111 -3.51 -16.00 2.32
CA HIS A 111 -2.15 -15.69 2.71
C HIS A 111 -2.14 -14.38 3.49
N ALA A 112 -1.26 -14.26 4.46
CA ALA A 112 -1.02 -12.99 5.14
C ALA A 112 0.47 -12.74 5.33
N THR A 113 0.86 -11.47 5.30
CA THR A 113 2.14 -10.96 5.76
C THR A 113 1.91 -10.03 6.95
N VAL A 114 2.81 -10.06 7.92
CA VAL A 114 2.77 -9.15 9.08
C VAL A 114 3.91 -8.16 8.96
N ILE A 115 3.57 -6.91 8.84
CA ILE A 115 4.51 -5.81 8.65
C ILE A 115 4.37 -4.82 9.81
N ARG A 116 5.48 -4.50 10.46
CA ARG A 116 5.55 -3.50 11.52
C ARG A 116 6.24 -2.24 11.00
N TRP A 117 5.68 -1.11 11.36
CA TRP A 117 6.30 0.20 11.23
C TRP A 117 6.67 0.77 12.61
N SER A 118 7.94 1.18 12.77
CA SER A 118 8.42 1.92 13.95
C SER A 118 9.71 2.67 13.58
N ASN A 119 9.61 3.81 12.92
CA ASN A 119 10.72 4.53 12.25
C ASN A 119 11.40 3.75 11.11
N LYS A 120 11.22 2.44 11.04
CA LYS A 120 11.65 1.57 9.95
C LYS A 120 10.60 0.51 9.70
N LEU A 121 10.49 0.11 8.45
CA LEU A 121 9.67 -1.02 8.07
C LEU A 121 10.36 -2.33 8.46
N SER A 122 9.59 -3.29 8.97
CA SER A 122 10.07 -4.63 9.30
C SER A 122 9.01 -5.65 8.90
N ILE A 123 9.38 -6.60 8.05
CA ILE A 123 8.53 -7.75 7.70
C ILE A 123 8.73 -8.79 8.81
N GLU A 124 7.77 -8.88 9.72
CA GLU A 124 7.84 -9.79 10.87
C GLU A 124 7.43 -11.21 10.50
N ALA A 125 6.53 -11.36 9.52
CA ALA A 125 6.26 -12.61 8.83
C ALA A 125 6.14 -12.36 7.32
N PRO A 126 6.85 -13.11 6.45
CA PRO A 126 6.63 -13.05 5.00
C PRO A 126 5.24 -13.60 4.67
N LEU A 127 4.80 -13.41 3.43
CA LEU A 127 3.49 -13.88 2.97
C LEU A 127 3.37 -15.40 3.14
N THR A 128 2.44 -15.85 3.99
CA THR A 128 2.27 -17.25 4.37
C THR A 128 0.81 -17.60 4.68
N THR A 129 0.47 -18.88 4.60
CA THR A 129 -0.79 -19.46 5.10
C THR A 129 -0.64 -20.02 6.52
N ASP A 130 0.59 -20.06 7.06
CA ASP A 130 0.88 -20.58 8.39
C ASP A 130 0.43 -19.62 9.49
N ARG A 131 -0.71 -19.94 10.12
CA ARG A 131 -1.29 -19.12 11.20
C ARG A 131 -0.38 -19.06 12.43
N ALA A 132 0.38 -20.12 12.72
CA ALA A 132 1.30 -20.13 13.86
C ALA A 132 2.44 -19.12 13.64
N ALA A 133 2.98 -19.04 12.43
CA ALA A 133 3.98 -18.04 12.06
C ALA A 133 3.41 -16.60 12.14
N LEU A 134 2.16 -16.38 11.72
CA LEU A 134 1.50 -15.08 11.85
C LEU A 134 1.29 -14.69 13.31
N HIS A 135 0.86 -15.63 14.17
CA HIS A 135 0.73 -15.40 15.62
C HIS A 135 2.06 -15.05 16.26
N ALA A 136 3.12 -15.80 15.96
CA ALA A 136 4.47 -15.53 16.47
C ALA A 136 4.97 -14.12 16.09
N ALA A 137 4.69 -13.69 14.84
CA ALA A 137 5.04 -12.36 14.39
C ALA A 137 4.26 -11.25 15.13
N LEU A 138 2.95 -11.45 15.36
CA LEU A 138 2.13 -10.52 16.13
C LEU A 138 2.58 -10.48 17.62
N ASP A 139 2.97 -11.62 18.22
CA ASP A 139 3.53 -11.67 19.57
C ASP A 139 4.86 -10.90 19.66
N LYS A 140 5.72 -11.07 18.66
CA LYS A 140 6.98 -10.34 18.58
C LYS A 140 6.75 -8.84 18.59
N ILE A 141 5.75 -8.32 17.83
CA ILE A 141 5.35 -6.91 17.86
C ILE A 141 4.89 -6.51 19.26
N GLY A 142 4.11 -7.36 19.95
CA GLY A 142 3.60 -7.11 21.31
C GLY A 142 4.71 -6.89 22.32
N ASN A 143 5.80 -7.63 22.17
CA ASN A 143 6.96 -7.61 23.06
C ASN A 143 7.98 -6.50 22.74
N THR A 144 7.81 -5.74 21.65
CA THR A 144 8.71 -4.62 21.35
C THR A 144 8.45 -3.45 22.29
N GLY A 145 9.51 -2.84 22.80
CA GLY A 145 9.42 -1.61 23.57
C GLY A 145 8.77 -0.46 22.78
N THR A 146 8.11 0.45 23.46
CA THR A 146 7.70 1.72 22.84
C THR A 146 8.91 2.63 22.77
N PRO A 147 9.26 3.23 21.62
CA PRO A 147 10.38 4.16 21.56
C PRO A 147 10.23 5.27 22.60
N ALA A 148 11.30 5.60 23.30
CA ALA A 148 11.31 6.67 24.31
C ALA A 148 10.95 8.06 23.72
N SER A 149 11.07 8.21 22.40
CA SER A 149 10.68 9.41 21.63
C SER A 149 9.17 9.55 21.41
N ALA A 150 8.36 8.58 21.84
CA ALA A 150 6.91 8.58 21.68
C ALA A 150 6.15 9.50 22.69
N LYS A 151 6.85 10.34 23.45
CA LYS A 151 6.18 11.53 24.00
C LYS A 151 5.78 12.38 22.81
N SER A 152 4.48 12.50 22.58
CA SER A 152 3.98 13.24 21.43
C SER A 152 4.62 14.63 21.41
N GLY A 153 5.11 15.09 20.26
CA GLY A 153 5.60 16.45 20.16
C GLY A 153 4.55 17.47 20.57
N PHE A 154 3.27 17.08 20.48
CA PHE A 154 2.16 17.84 21.03
C PHE A 154 2.27 18.06 22.56
N GLN A 155 2.64 17.04 23.36
CA GLN A 155 2.86 17.23 24.81
C GLN A 155 4.03 18.18 25.09
N ALA A 156 5.11 18.08 24.30
CA ALA A 156 6.23 19.00 24.42
C ALA A 156 5.82 20.44 24.08
N LEU A 157 5.02 20.60 23.02
CA LEU A 157 4.44 21.88 22.62
C LEU A 157 3.53 22.44 23.72
N GLN A 158 2.65 21.63 24.31
CA GLN A 158 1.78 22.04 25.42
C GLN A 158 2.58 22.55 26.59
N GLN A 159 3.64 21.85 26.99
CA GLN A 159 4.51 22.30 28.10
C GLN A 159 5.21 23.61 27.77
N GLN A 160 5.69 23.78 26.54
CA GLN A 160 6.39 24.99 26.11
C GLN A 160 5.43 26.20 26.09
N CYS A 161 4.29 26.06 25.40
CA CYS A 161 3.30 27.13 25.33
C CYS A 161 2.72 27.52 26.71
N THR A 162 2.54 26.54 27.60
CA THR A 162 2.13 26.81 29.00
C THR A 162 3.19 27.62 29.72
N ARG A 163 4.48 27.34 29.54
CA ARG A 163 5.57 28.17 30.10
C ARG A 163 5.52 29.60 29.58
N LEU A 164 5.36 29.78 28.28
CA LEU A 164 5.25 31.10 27.65
C LEU A 164 4.04 31.87 28.18
N LEU A 165 2.89 31.21 28.32
CA LEU A 165 1.69 31.81 28.90
C LEU A 165 1.94 32.25 30.36
N ASN A 166 2.63 31.45 31.16
CA ASN A 166 2.96 31.79 32.56
C ASN A 166 3.94 32.97 32.64
N PHE A 167 4.91 33.09 31.72
CA PHE A 167 5.76 34.27 31.62
C PHE A 167 4.94 35.54 31.29
N ALA A 168 3.98 35.41 30.38
CA ALA A 168 3.10 36.53 30.05
C ALA A 168 2.20 36.93 31.25
N LYS A 169 1.63 35.96 31.97
CA LYS A 169 0.84 36.21 33.21
C LYS A 169 1.65 36.92 34.28
N SER A 170 2.94 36.62 34.38
CA SER A 170 3.83 37.25 35.39
C SER A 170 4.39 38.62 34.93
N GLY A 171 3.96 39.14 33.79
CA GLY A 171 4.42 40.41 33.23
C GLY A 171 5.84 40.40 32.65
N ARG A 172 6.48 39.22 32.55
CA ARG A 172 7.85 39.08 32.02
C ARG A 172 7.91 39.16 30.49
N MET A 173 6.76 39.01 29.84
CA MET A 173 6.63 38.98 28.39
C MET A 173 5.22 39.48 27.98
N PRO A 174 5.07 40.22 26.87
CA PRO A 174 3.75 40.53 26.33
C PRO A 174 3.01 39.25 25.88
N PHE A 175 1.69 39.16 26.14
CA PHE A 175 0.87 38.03 25.72
C PHE A 175 0.96 37.75 24.22
N ARG A 176 1.02 38.82 23.39
CA ARG A 176 1.15 38.70 21.95
C ARG A 176 2.44 37.97 21.58
N LEU A 177 3.56 38.33 22.20
CA LEU A 177 4.85 37.67 21.88
C LEU A 177 4.84 36.21 22.31
N ALA A 178 4.30 35.92 23.53
CA ALA A 178 4.15 34.53 24.00
C ALA A 178 3.31 33.68 23.06
N TYR A 179 2.25 34.25 22.51
CA TYR A 179 1.41 33.59 21.52
C TYR A 179 2.16 33.35 20.17
N GLU A 180 2.82 34.38 19.64
CA GLU A 180 3.58 34.28 18.39
C GLU A 180 4.69 33.22 18.47
N GLU A 181 5.38 33.12 19.61
CA GLU A 181 6.37 32.06 19.87
C GLU A 181 5.71 30.68 19.95
N CYS A 182 4.58 30.53 20.65
CA CYS A 182 3.84 29.28 20.75
C CYS A 182 3.37 28.81 19.35
N ILE A 183 2.89 29.71 18.51
CA ILE A 183 2.48 29.39 17.13
C ILE A 183 3.68 29.04 16.27
N SER A 184 4.83 29.66 16.46
CA SER A 184 6.07 29.29 15.78
C SER A 184 6.49 27.85 16.12
N ASP A 185 6.43 27.48 17.42
CA ASP A 185 6.71 26.11 17.86
C ASP A 185 5.69 25.11 17.29
N ALA A 186 4.39 25.48 17.26
CA ALA A 186 3.34 24.66 16.64
C ALA A 186 3.60 24.42 15.13
N ARG A 187 4.15 25.40 14.43
CA ARG A 187 4.53 25.25 13.01
C ARG A 187 5.66 24.25 12.83
N ILE A 188 6.70 24.32 13.65
CA ILE A 188 7.82 23.38 13.63
C ILE A 188 7.32 21.96 13.87
N GLU A 189 6.45 21.77 14.86
CA GLU A 189 5.88 20.47 15.18
C GLU A 189 4.96 19.94 14.05
N THR A 190 4.20 20.82 13.41
CA THR A 190 3.38 20.46 12.23
C THR A 190 4.25 19.92 11.10
N GLN A 191 5.40 20.54 10.81
CA GLN A 191 6.34 20.04 9.82
C GLN A 191 6.90 18.68 10.20
N ARG A 192 7.15 18.45 11.49
CA ARG A 192 7.58 17.14 12.00
C ARG A 192 6.51 16.06 11.76
N VAL A 193 5.25 16.37 12.05
CA VAL A 193 4.11 15.47 11.78
C VAL A 193 4.01 15.14 10.29
N MET A 194 4.22 16.12 9.41
CA MET A 194 4.24 15.87 7.96
C MET A 194 5.36 14.92 7.53
N LEU A 195 6.57 15.06 8.09
CA LEU A 195 7.67 14.14 7.80
C LEU A 195 7.33 12.71 8.25
N PHE A 196 6.71 12.54 9.41
CA PHE A 196 6.24 11.23 9.86
C PHE A 196 5.14 10.67 8.98
N SER A 197 4.14 11.47 8.62
CA SER A 197 3.08 11.05 7.69
C SER A 197 3.68 10.55 6.38
N ARG A 198 4.61 11.30 5.79
CA ARG A 198 5.30 10.90 4.56
C ARG A 198 6.03 9.56 4.72
N ALA A 199 6.70 9.35 5.85
CA ALA A 199 7.41 8.11 6.13
C ALA A 199 6.46 6.90 6.26
N VAL A 200 5.30 7.07 6.93
CA VAL A 200 4.27 6.03 7.03
C VAL A 200 3.65 5.73 5.67
N LEU A 201 3.33 6.76 4.87
CA LEU A 201 2.76 6.57 3.53
C LEU A 201 3.73 5.84 2.61
N ASN A 202 5.03 6.19 2.64
CA ASN A 202 6.07 5.47 1.91
C ASN A 202 6.21 4.01 2.40
N ALA A 203 6.09 3.77 3.70
CA ALA A 203 6.13 2.41 4.25
C ALA A 203 4.93 1.56 3.79
N LEU A 204 3.74 2.15 3.71
CA LEU A 204 2.56 1.50 3.14
C LEU A 204 2.74 1.18 1.65
N GLU A 205 3.32 2.10 0.89
CA GLU A 205 3.67 1.88 -0.53
C GLU A 205 4.59 0.67 -0.69
N VAL A 206 5.67 0.62 0.08
CA VAL A 206 6.59 -0.53 0.08
C VAL A 206 5.85 -1.80 0.51
N ALA A 207 5.02 -1.75 1.55
CA ALA A 207 4.25 -2.90 2.00
C ALA A 207 3.33 -3.45 0.89
N MET A 208 2.64 -2.59 0.14
CA MET A 208 1.81 -3.00 -0.99
C MET A 208 2.65 -3.60 -2.12
N SER A 209 3.82 -3.04 -2.40
CA SER A 209 4.70 -3.55 -3.46
C SER A 209 5.22 -4.97 -3.16
N THR A 210 5.32 -5.37 -1.89
CA THR A 210 5.77 -6.74 -1.51
C THR A 210 4.84 -7.84 -2.01
N VAL A 211 3.58 -7.52 -2.29
CA VAL A 211 2.57 -8.46 -2.79
C VAL A 211 1.94 -8.04 -4.12
N ALA A 212 2.39 -6.94 -4.73
CA ALA A 212 1.79 -6.40 -5.95
C ALA A 212 1.77 -7.41 -7.10
N GLY A 213 2.87 -8.16 -7.26
CA GLY A 213 3.01 -9.20 -8.28
C GLY A 213 2.42 -10.56 -7.91
N VAL A 214 1.81 -10.72 -6.73
CA VAL A 214 1.18 -11.98 -6.31
C VAL A 214 -0.26 -12.01 -6.83
N ASP A 215 -0.69 -13.17 -7.35
CA ASP A 215 -2.05 -13.33 -7.83
C ASP A 215 -3.09 -13.24 -6.70
N GLY A 216 -4.29 -12.76 -7.06
CA GLY A 216 -5.42 -12.65 -6.15
C GLY A 216 -5.65 -11.23 -5.61
N ARG A 217 -6.65 -11.12 -4.74
CA ARG A 217 -7.02 -9.83 -4.12
C ARG A 217 -6.00 -9.43 -3.06
N LYS A 218 -5.62 -8.18 -3.03
CA LYS A 218 -4.72 -7.61 -2.03
C LYS A 218 -5.52 -6.78 -1.05
N ILE A 219 -5.42 -7.10 0.23
CA ILE A 219 -6.16 -6.46 1.31
C ILE A 219 -5.16 -5.93 2.33
N VAL A 220 -5.13 -4.63 2.51
CA VAL A 220 -4.30 -3.98 3.53
C VAL A 220 -5.17 -3.67 4.73
N VAL A 221 -4.83 -4.24 5.87
CA VAL A 221 -5.41 -3.89 7.17
C VAL A 221 -4.36 -3.08 7.92
N MET A 222 -4.51 -1.77 7.91
CA MET A 222 -3.61 -0.85 8.62
C MET A 222 -4.18 -0.50 9.98
N ALA A 223 -3.42 -0.75 11.03
CA ALA A 223 -3.67 -0.23 12.37
C ALA A 223 -2.63 0.82 12.73
N GLY A 224 -3.05 2.08 12.89
CA GLY A 224 -2.14 3.20 13.12
C GLY A 224 -2.77 4.37 13.88
N THR A 225 -1.92 5.28 14.36
CA THR A 225 -2.29 6.39 15.25
C THR A 225 -2.20 7.75 14.59
N GLU A 226 -1.16 8.05 13.84
CA GLU A 226 -0.81 9.42 13.44
C GLU A 226 -0.74 9.58 11.91
N LEU A 227 -1.90 9.66 11.28
CA LEU A 227 -2.02 10.02 9.88
C LEU A 227 -3.11 11.09 9.73
N PRO A 228 -2.83 12.36 10.06
CA PRO A 228 -3.85 13.42 9.99
C PRO A 228 -4.13 13.84 8.55
N ALA A 229 -5.38 14.22 8.26
CA ALA A 229 -5.75 14.84 6.99
C ALA A 229 -5.26 16.30 6.90
N ARG A 230 -5.23 16.97 8.05
CA ARG A 230 -4.79 18.37 8.22
C ARG A 230 -3.81 18.46 9.39
N PRO A 231 -2.50 18.32 9.11
CA PRO A 231 -1.45 18.35 10.12
C PRO A 231 -1.50 19.62 10.96
N GLY A 232 -1.31 19.50 12.26
CA GLY A 232 -1.24 20.63 13.19
C GLY A 232 -2.59 21.18 13.66
N THR A 233 -3.74 20.76 13.10
CA THR A 233 -5.06 21.28 13.46
C THR A 233 -5.31 21.25 14.97
N ASP A 234 -4.96 20.16 15.64
CA ASP A 234 -5.07 19.98 17.09
C ASP A 234 -4.17 20.95 17.85
N MET A 235 -2.95 21.15 17.39
CA MET A 235 -1.95 22.03 17.98
C MET A 235 -2.38 23.49 17.94
N TYR A 236 -2.80 23.97 16.76
CA TYR A 236 -3.30 25.32 16.60
C TYR A 236 -4.61 25.56 17.35
N THR A 237 -5.52 24.58 17.37
CA THR A 237 -6.77 24.66 18.13
C THR A 237 -6.47 24.83 19.62
N TRP A 238 -5.56 24.02 20.16
CA TRP A 238 -5.16 24.10 21.56
C TRP A 238 -4.45 25.42 21.87
N ALA A 239 -3.42 25.83 21.10
CA ALA A 239 -2.70 27.07 21.29
C ALA A 239 -3.65 28.29 21.30
N ASN A 240 -4.58 28.34 20.33
CA ASN A 240 -5.59 29.37 20.31
C ASN A 240 -6.46 29.37 21.58
N SER A 241 -6.90 28.19 22.04
CA SER A 241 -7.77 28.09 23.21
C SER A 241 -7.15 28.65 24.50
N ILE A 242 -5.84 28.43 24.70
CA ILE A 242 -5.16 28.88 25.91
C ILE A 242 -4.86 30.39 25.91
N PHE A 243 -4.61 31.00 24.74
CA PHE A 243 -4.26 32.40 24.65
C PHE A 243 -5.46 33.35 24.44
N THR A 244 -6.54 32.90 23.76
CA THR A 244 -7.72 33.75 23.45
C THR A 244 -8.32 34.38 24.72
N ARG A 245 -8.31 33.67 25.85
CA ARG A 245 -8.84 34.19 27.13
C ARG A 245 -8.13 35.45 27.63
N TYR A 246 -6.86 35.67 27.24
CA TYR A 246 -6.01 36.76 27.75
C TYR A 246 -5.79 37.86 26.73
N MET A 247 -6.28 37.69 25.49
CA MET A 247 -6.03 38.60 24.39
C MET A 247 -7.30 39.32 23.90
N GLN A 248 -8.27 39.56 24.84
CA GLN A 248 -9.53 40.23 24.51
C GLN A 248 -9.31 41.61 23.91
N GLY A 249 -9.87 41.86 22.73
CA GLY A 249 -9.99 43.16 22.05
C GLY A 249 -8.92 43.52 21.01
N THR A 250 -7.87 42.74 20.82
CA THR A 250 -6.76 43.08 19.90
C THR A 250 -6.48 42.00 18.82
N PHE A 251 -7.34 41.01 18.72
CA PHE A 251 -7.05 39.86 17.88
C PHE A 251 -8.06 39.71 16.73
N ASP A 252 -7.61 40.09 15.56
CA ASP A 252 -8.16 39.60 14.29
C ASP A 252 -7.58 38.17 14.11
N ALA A 253 -8.12 37.26 14.90
CA ALA A 253 -7.38 36.13 15.45
C ALA A 253 -7.77 34.81 14.90
N ALA A 254 -8.00 34.70 13.68
CA ALA A 254 -7.84 33.37 13.11
C ALA A 254 -6.45 33.33 12.47
N ILE A 255 -5.40 32.98 13.23
CA ILE A 255 -4.25 32.41 12.54
C ILE A 255 -4.79 31.20 11.79
N LYS A 256 -4.95 31.42 10.52
CA LYS A 256 -5.41 30.42 9.56
C LYS A 256 -4.46 29.25 9.69
N GLN A 257 -5.02 28.09 10.00
CA GLN A 257 -4.28 26.84 9.94
C GLN A 257 -3.47 26.82 8.64
N PRO A 258 -2.24 26.30 8.65
CA PRO A 258 -1.42 26.27 7.45
C PRO A 258 -2.15 25.52 6.34
N GLN A 259 -2.66 26.26 5.37
CA GLN A 259 -3.41 25.69 4.25
C GLN A 259 -2.50 24.89 3.31
N GLU A 260 -1.24 25.30 3.25
CA GLU A 260 -0.23 24.68 2.39
C GLU A 260 0.08 23.25 2.87
N GLU A 261 0.33 23.07 4.17
CA GLU A 261 0.59 21.75 4.75
C GLU A 261 -0.63 20.82 4.63
N ALA A 262 -1.83 21.35 4.79
CA ALA A 262 -3.06 20.58 4.59
C ALA A 262 -3.23 20.16 3.12
N TYR A 263 -2.89 21.02 2.17
CA TYR A 263 -2.93 20.70 0.74
C TYR A 263 -1.90 19.63 0.37
N GLU A 264 -0.64 19.77 0.81
CA GLU A 264 0.43 18.80 0.57
C GLU A 264 0.09 17.43 1.17
N GLN A 265 -0.42 17.41 2.40
CA GLN A 265 -0.85 16.17 3.06
C GLN A 265 -1.96 15.47 2.27
N ARG A 266 -2.97 16.22 1.84
CA ARG A 266 -4.07 15.67 1.04
C ARG A 266 -3.56 15.08 -0.26
N LYS A 267 -2.65 15.77 -0.94
CA LYS A 267 -2.01 15.28 -2.18
C LYS A 267 -1.29 13.95 -1.95
N MET A 268 -0.52 13.83 -0.87
CA MET A 268 0.16 12.58 -0.52
C MET A 268 -0.83 11.43 -0.25
N LEU A 269 -1.94 11.70 0.45
CA LEU A 269 -2.99 10.70 0.69
C LEU A 269 -3.66 10.25 -0.61
N GLU A 270 -3.97 11.18 -1.50
CA GLU A 270 -4.55 10.87 -2.82
C GLU A 270 -3.58 10.09 -3.71
N GLU A 271 -2.28 10.40 -3.66
CA GLU A 271 -1.23 9.66 -4.36
C GLU A 271 -1.13 8.22 -3.87
N LEU A 272 -1.13 8.01 -2.54
CA LEU A 272 -1.16 6.65 -1.98
C LEU A 272 -2.41 5.88 -2.40
N GLY A 273 -3.59 6.52 -2.40
CA GLY A 273 -4.83 5.89 -2.86
C GLY A 273 -4.76 5.46 -4.34
N ARG A 274 -4.17 6.29 -5.21
CA ARG A 274 -3.93 5.94 -6.62
C ARG A 274 -2.94 4.79 -6.76
N SER A 275 -1.87 4.81 -5.99
CA SER A 275 -0.87 3.74 -5.99
C SER A 275 -1.45 2.42 -5.49
N ALA A 276 -2.23 2.44 -4.40
CA ALA A 276 -2.95 1.27 -3.92
C ALA A 276 -3.83 0.65 -5.02
N ASN A 277 -4.58 1.49 -5.74
CA ASN A 277 -5.39 1.04 -6.88
C ASN A 277 -4.55 0.45 -8.02
N ALA A 278 -3.37 1.02 -8.30
CA ALA A 278 -2.45 0.50 -9.30
C ALA A 278 -1.86 -0.87 -8.90
N HIS A 279 -1.67 -1.12 -7.60
CA HIS A 279 -1.28 -2.42 -7.06
C HIS A 279 -2.46 -3.39 -6.87
N GLY A 280 -3.69 -2.95 -7.13
CA GLY A 280 -4.91 -3.73 -6.90
C GLY A 280 -5.19 -3.99 -5.43
N ALA A 281 -4.76 -3.08 -4.55
CA ALA A 281 -4.91 -3.19 -3.11
C ALA A 281 -6.13 -2.41 -2.60
N THR A 282 -6.90 -3.03 -1.71
CA THR A 282 -8.00 -2.39 -0.98
C THR A 282 -7.55 -2.08 0.44
N LEU A 283 -7.71 -0.82 0.88
CA LEU A 283 -7.25 -0.35 2.18
C LEU A 283 -8.38 -0.38 3.21
N TYR A 284 -8.16 -1.09 4.30
CA TYR A 284 -8.99 -1.07 5.51
C TYR A 284 -8.19 -0.41 6.63
N MET A 285 -8.70 0.71 7.13
CA MET A 285 -7.94 1.60 8.00
C MET A 285 -8.51 1.60 9.41
N LEU A 286 -7.72 1.20 10.41
CA LEU A 286 -8.08 1.22 11.81
C LEU A 286 -7.37 2.38 12.52
N SER A 287 -8.14 3.36 12.97
CA SER A 287 -7.64 4.44 13.83
C SER A 287 -7.47 3.94 15.26
N VAL A 288 -6.23 3.96 15.76
CA VAL A 288 -5.85 3.47 17.09
C VAL A 288 -5.50 4.66 17.97
N LEU A 289 -6.51 5.40 18.40
CA LEU A 289 -6.37 6.54 19.30
C LEU A 289 -6.96 6.19 20.67
N MET A 290 -6.38 6.77 21.75
CA MET A 290 -6.97 6.66 23.08
C MET A 290 -8.34 7.35 23.06
N PRO A 291 -9.37 6.73 23.67
CA PRO A 291 -10.61 7.44 23.93
C PRO A 291 -10.33 8.68 24.77
N THR A 292 -11.03 9.77 24.47
CA THR A 292 -10.90 11.04 25.17
C THR A 292 -11.39 11.01 26.63
N ASP A 293 -12.05 9.92 27.03
CA ASP A 293 -12.68 9.77 28.35
C ASP A 293 -11.70 9.53 29.53
N ASN A 294 -10.39 9.38 29.24
CA ASN A 294 -9.38 9.10 30.28
C ASN A 294 -8.56 10.33 30.72
N HIS A 295 -9.03 11.54 30.41
CA HIS A 295 -8.38 12.76 30.90
C HIS A 295 -8.79 13.07 32.35
N THR A 296 -8.39 12.20 33.29
CA THR A 296 -8.39 12.53 34.73
C THR A 296 -7.20 13.41 35.17
N ALA A 297 -6.31 13.71 34.25
CA ALA A 297 -5.31 14.73 34.44
C ALA A 297 -5.91 16.08 34.03
N VAL A 298 -6.64 16.72 34.95
CA VAL A 298 -6.79 18.18 34.93
C VAL A 298 -5.35 18.68 34.82
N SER A 299 -4.98 19.24 33.64
CA SER A 299 -3.68 19.87 33.50
C SER A 299 -3.60 20.93 34.63
N ASP A 300 -2.44 21.10 35.26
CA ASP A 300 -2.20 22.18 36.27
C ASP A 300 -2.65 23.57 35.81
N THR A 301 -2.99 23.69 34.53
CA THR A 301 -3.47 24.90 33.84
C THR A 301 -4.98 25.10 33.93
N GLY A 302 -5.79 24.09 34.35
CA GLY A 302 -7.26 24.14 34.32
C GLY A 302 -7.87 24.31 32.93
N ILE A 303 -7.13 23.93 31.86
CA ILE A 303 -7.54 24.07 30.47
C ILE A 303 -8.06 22.72 29.98
N ASP A 304 -9.27 22.76 29.45
CA ASP A 304 -9.92 21.61 28.86
C ASP A 304 -9.29 21.32 27.48
N ASP A 305 -8.61 20.17 27.33
CA ASP A 305 -7.98 19.70 26.10
C ASP A 305 -8.96 19.01 25.14
N ASN A 306 -10.24 18.89 25.52
CA ASN A 306 -11.26 18.16 24.74
C ASN A 306 -11.35 18.63 23.28
N GLY A 307 -11.19 19.93 23.02
CA GLY A 307 -11.22 20.49 21.66
C GLY A 307 -10.08 20.00 20.78
N ALA A 308 -8.86 19.93 21.33
CA ALA A 308 -7.68 19.46 20.59
C ALA A 308 -7.73 17.96 20.33
N ASP A 309 -8.15 17.17 21.32
CA ASP A 309 -8.29 15.72 21.18
C ASP A 309 -9.39 15.33 20.19
N LEU A 310 -10.53 16.04 20.21
CA LEU A 310 -11.57 15.88 19.22
C LEU A 310 -11.06 16.24 17.81
N ALA A 311 -10.31 17.33 17.69
CA ALA A 311 -9.70 17.76 16.43
C ALA A 311 -8.72 16.68 15.90
N ARG A 312 -7.87 16.12 16.76
CA ARG A 312 -6.93 15.05 16.43
C ARG A 312 -7.66 13.80 15.94
N SER A 313 -8.64 13.34 16.72
CA SER A 313 -9.41 12.13 16.42
C SER A 313 -10.15 12.26 15.09
N SER A 314 -10.91 13.35 14.93
CA SER A 314 -11.65 13.64 13.71
C SER A 314 -10.74 13.76 12.48
N ASN A 315 -9.59 14.40 12.63
CA ASN A 315 -8.61 14.62 11.59
C ASN A 315 -7.94 13.32 11.12
N THR A 316 -7.61 12.42 12.04
CA THR A 316 -7.08 11.08 11.71
C THR A 316 -8.15 10.22 11.03
N GLU A 317 -9.39 10.25 11.54
CA GLU A 317 -10.50 9.52 10.91
C GLU A 317 -10.79 10.03 9.49
N GLU A 318 -10.67 11.33 9.23
CA GLU A 318 -10.84 11.92 7.90
C GLU A 318 -9.84 11.34 6.90
N ALA A 319 -8.55 11.28 7.26
CA ALA A 319 -7.51 10.69 6.41
C ALA A 319 -7.74 9.20 6.14
N HIS A 320 -8.08 8.44 7.17
CA HIS A 320 -8.38 7.02 7.05
C HIS A 320 -9.61 6.77 6.16
N LYS A 321 -10.68 7.56 6.32
CA LYS A 321 -11.87 7.50 5.46
C LYS A 321 -11.54 7.85 4.00
N LEU A 322 -10.66 8.83 3.78
CA LEU A 322 -10.22 9.23 2.45
C LEU A 322 -9.50 8.09 1.73
N LEU A 323 -8.51 7.46 2.39
CA LEU A 323 -7.74 6.33 1.83
C LEU A 323 -8.63 5.10 1.60
N ALA A 324 -9.45 4.74 2.57
CA ALA A 324 -10.40 3.63 2.44
C ALA A 324 -11.36 3.85 1.27
N LYS A 325 -11.98 5.04 1.18
CA LYS A 325 -12.89 5.40 0.10
C LYS A 325 -12.22 5.37 -1.27
N ALA A 326 -10.97 5.85 -1.39
CA ALA A 326 -10.24 5.85 -2.65
C ALA A 326 -10.05 4.45 -3.24
N THR A 327 -9.99 3.42 -2.38
CA THR A 327 -9.73 2.03 -2.76
C THR A 327 -10.95 1.09 -2.65
N GLY A 328 -12.12 1.62 -2.24
CA GLY A 328 -13.33 0.83 -2.04
C GLY A 328 -13.40 0.07 -0.71
N GLY A 329 -12.44 0.29 0.19
CA GLY A 329 -12.40 -0.31 1.52
C GLY A 329 -13.25 0.42 2.56
N ALA A 330 -12.90 0.25 3.85
CA ALA A 330 -13.60 0.86 4.98
C ALA A 330 -12.61 1.38 6.03
N ALA A 331 -13.08 2.34 6.84
CA ALA A 331 -12.34 2.85 7.99
C ALA A 331 -13.12 2.65 9.28
N GLY A 332 -12.42 2.38 10.37
CA GLY A 332 -13.00 2.21 11.69
C GLY A 332 -12.10 2.74 12.80
N SER A 333 -12.62 2.80 14.02
CA SER A 333 -11.89 3.18 15.22
C SER A 333 -11.76 2.02 16.19
N MET A 334 -10.87 2.16 17.17
CA MET A 334 -10.65 1.15 18.22
C MET A 334 -11.93 0.73 18.93
N SER A 335 -12.82 1.67 19.24
CA SER A 335 -14.10 1.37 19.92
C SER A 335 -15.04 0.48 19.08
N ARG A 336 -14.75 0.32 17.78
CA ARG A 336 -15.57 -0.44 16.83
C ARG A 336 -14.74 -1.41 15.99
N ILE A 337 -13.59 -1.88 16.51
CA ILE A 337 -12.65 -2.74 15.78
C ILE A 337 -13.32 -4.01 15.24
N GLY A 338 -14.17 -4.66 16.05
CA GLY A 338 -14.92 -5.84 15.63
C GLY A 338 -15.81 -5.56 14.40
N ARG A 339 -16.47 -4.40 14.36
CA ARG A 339 -17.29 -4.02 13.18
C ARG A 339 -16.46 -3.83 11.92
N LEU A 340 -15.24 -3.30 12.05
CA LEU A 340 -14.35 -3.18 10.89
C LEU A 340 -13.98 -4.56 10.36
N PHE A 341 -13.64 -5.50 11.23
CA PHE A 341 -13.31 -6.86 10.83
C PHE A 341 -14.52 -7.62 10.25
N ASP A 342 -15.73 -7.40 10.80
CA ASP A 342 -16.96 -7.92 10.21
C ASP A 342 -17.19 -7.32 8.81
N THR A 343 -16.95 -6.01 8.64
CA THR A 343 -17.04 -5.35 7.34
C THR A 343 -16.05 -5.94 6.34
N ILE A 344 -14.78 -6.15 6.74
CA ILE A 344 -13.77 -6.79 5.88
C ILE A 344 -14.26 -8.17 5.43
N SER A 345 -14.72 -9.01 6.36
CA SER A 345 -15.21 -10.34 6.03
C SER A 345 -16.38 -10.29 5.06
N THR A 346 -17.36 -9.44 5.32
CA THR A 346 -18.55 -9.25 4.49
C THR A 346 -18.19 -8.76 3.09
N ASP A 347 -17.30 -7.77 2.98
CA ASP A 347 -16.83 -7.21 1.71
C ASP A 347 -16.07 -8.23 0.84
N LEU A 348 -15.39 -9.17 1.49
CA LEU A 348 -14.63 -10.23 0.81
C LEU A 348 -15.52 -11.41 0.42
N ASP A 349 -16.63 -11.58 1.11
CA ASP A 349 -17.56 -12.69 0.91
C ASP A 349 -18.72 -12.33 -0.03
N SER A 350 -19.05 -11.03 -0.17
CA SER A 350 -20.16 -10.56 -0.98
C SER A 350 -19.80 -9.29 -1.75
N TYR A 351 -19.59 -9.42 -3.05
CA TYR A 351 -19.30 -8.29 -3.94
C TYR A 351 -19.65 -8.62 -5.38
N TYR A 352 -19.70 -7.59 -6.23
CA TYR A 352 -19.85 -7.72 -7.69
C TYR A 352 -18.53 -7.39 -8.36
N SER A 353 -18.15 -8.14 -9.40
CA SER A 353 -17.03 -7.83 -10.27
C SER A 353 -17.55 -7.38 -11.62
N LEU A 354 -17.31 -6.12 -11.94
CA LEU A 354 -17.78 -5.47 -13.17
C LEU A 354 -16.58 -5.30 -14.11
N GLY A 355 -16.66 -5.89 -15.30
CA GLY A 355 -15.63 -5.72 -16.34
C GLY A 355 -16.09 -4.74 -17.43
N TYR A 356 -15.20 -3.84 -17.84
CA TYR A 356 -15.40 -2.99 -19.01
C TYR A 356 -14.11 -2.87 -19.82
N ARG A 357 -14.23 -2.47 -21.09
CA ARG A 357 -13.07 -2.21 -21.94
C ARG A 357 -12.76 -0.73 -21.89
N PRO A 358 -11.58 -0.33 -21.38
CA PRO A 358 -11.16 1.07 -21.38
C PRO A 358 -10.94 1.56 -22.82
N SER A 359 -11.06 2.87 -23.05
CA SER A 359 -10.68 3.47 -24.33
C SER A 359 -9.16 3.39 -24.55
N ASP A 360 -8.71 3.05 -25.77
CA ASP A 360 -7.33 2.67 -26.09
C ASP A 360 -6.28 3.79 -25.99
N GLU A 361 -6.68 5.05 -25.89
CA GLU A 361 -5.76 6.18 -26.13
C GLU A 361 -5.10 6.80 -24.91
N VAL A 362 -5.37 6.37 -23.67
CA VAL A 362 -4.95 7.15 -22.51
C VAL A 362 -3.86 6.49 -21.69
N LYS A 363 -2.74 7.21 -21.58
CA LYS A 363 -1.65 6.94 -20.63
C LYS A 363 -1.98 7.58 -19.28
N GLY A 364 -1.75 6.87 -18.18
CA GLY A 364 -1.86 7.40 -16.82
C GLY A 364 -3.06 6.88 -16.02
N THR A 365 -3.23 7.43 -14.82
CA THR A 365 -4.32 7.04 -13.91
C THR A 365 -5.61 7.73 -14.28
N ARG A 366 -6.71 6.97 -14.35
CA ARG A 366 -8.05 7.45 -14.69
C ARG A 366 -8.99 7.35 -13.50
N PRO A 367 -9.82 8.35 -13.25
CA PRO A 367 -10.88 8.24 -12.25
C PRO A 367 -11.99 7.29 -12.73
N ILE A 368 -12.42 6.44 -11.80
CA ILE A 368 -13.57 5.55 -11.97
C ILE A 368 -14.64 5.96 -10.97
N THR A 369 -15.89 5.94 -11.43
CA THR A 369 -17.05 6.11 -10.56
C THR A 369 -18.06 5.00 -10.84
N VAL A 370 -18.46 4.27 -9.81
CA VAL A 370 -19.57 3.32 -9.89
C VAL A 370 -20.77 3.93 -9.20
N ARG A 371 -21.91 3.94 -9.88
CA ARG A 371 -23.19 4.44 -9.37
C ARG A 371 -24.24 3.33 -9.39
N MET A 372 -25.12 3.36 -8.39
CA MET A 372 -26.32 2.52 -8.35
C MET A 372 -27.48 3.29 -8.95
N LYS A 373 -28.28 2.64 -9.80
CA LYS A 373 -29.55 3.22 -10.28
C LYS A 373 -30.55 3.35 -9.15
N ASN A 374 -30.59 2.37 -8.24
CA ASN A 374 -31.38 2.45 -7.02
C ASN A 374 -30.64 3.28 -5.95
N ARG A 375 -31.18 4.44 -5.62
CA ARG A 375 -30.60 5.39 -4.64
C ARG A 375 -30.65 4.90 -3.18
N ASN A 376 -31.33 3.79 -2.90
CA ASN A 376 -31.35 3.17 -1.57
C ASN A 376 -30.11 2.32 -1.32
N TYR A 377 -29.32 2.04 -2.35
CA TYR A 377 -28.10 1.25 -2.27
C TYR A 377 -26.85 2.13 -2.36
N THR A 378 -25.82 1.73 -1.63
CA THR A 378 -24.52 2.38 -1.64
C THR A 378 -23.49 1.44 -2.26
N ALA A 379 -22.80 1.90 -3.29
CA ALA A 379 -21.70 1.19 -3.91
C ALA A 379 -20.35 1.70 -3.37
N ARG A 380 -19.46 0.79 -2.98
CA ARG A 380 -18.06 1.06 -2.66
C ARG A 380 -17.18 0.32 -3.66
N ALA A 381 -16.31 1.06 -4.35
CA ALA A 381 -15.38 0.54 -5.32
C ALA A 381 -14.13 1.42 -5.35
N ARG A 382 -13.05 0.93 -5.97
CA ARG A 382 -11.88 1.76 -6.24
C ARG A 382 -12.26 2.95 -7.11
N GLN A 383 -11.67 4.12 -6.80
CA GLN A 383 -11.99 5.37 -7.48
C GLN A 383 -11.04 5.72 -8.63
N SER A 384 -10.06 4.87 -8.90
CA SER A 384 -9.14 5.08 -10.01
C SER A 384 -8.61 3.76 -10.56
N TYR A 385 -8.16 3.81 -11.80
CA TYR A 385 -7.50 2.73 -12.51
C TYR A 385 -6.24 3.26 -13.19
N ALA A 386 -5.14 2.54 -13.04
CA ALA A 386 -3.91 2.76 -13.78
C ALA A 386 -3.63 1.55 -14.67
N PRO A 387 -3.62 1.70 -16.00
CA PRO A 387 -3.25 0.62 -16.87
C PRO A 387 -1.79 0.25 -16.63
N LYS A 388 -1.52 -1.01 -16.30
CA LYS A 388 -0.16 -1.54 -16.21
C LYS A 388 0.20 -2.22 -17.51
N THR A 389 1.35 -1.83 -18.04
CA THR A 389 1.97 -2.57 -19.16
C THR A 389 2.42 -3.94 -18.66
N PHE A 390 2.67 -4.85 -19.58
CA PHE A 390 3.23 -6.16 -19.23
C PHE A 390 4.59 -6.02 -18.52
N ASP A 391 5.40 -5.05 -18.93
CA ASP A 391 6.65 -4.69 -18.25
C ASP A 391 6.45 -4.22 -16.79
N ASP A 392 5.38 -3.47 -16.52
CA ASP A 392 5.08 -3.01 -15.15
C ASP A 392 4.59 -4.17 -14.27
N GLN A 393 3.79 -5.08 -14.84
CA GLN A 393 3.37 -6.30 -14.14
C GLN A 393 4.59 -7.19 -13.82
N MET A 394 5.51 -7.31 -14.77
CA MET A 394 6.75 -8.05 -14.57
C MET A 394 7.63 -7.41 -13.49
N ALA A 395 7.73 -6.09 -13.48
CA ALA A 395 8.44 -5.35 -12.43
C ALA A 395 7.84 -5.60 -11.04
N ASP A 396 6.50 -5.58 -10.93
CA ASP A 396 5.81 -5.92 -9.67
C ASP A 396 6.13 -7.34 -9.20
N ARG A 397 6.14 -8.32 -10.14
CA ARG A 397 6.48 -9.72 -9.84
C ARG A 397 7.92 -9.88 -9.36
N VAL A 398 8.86 -9.15 -9.95
CA VAL A 398 10.27 -9.16 -9.53
C VAL A 398 10.42 -8.56 -8.13
N VAL A 399 9.73 -7.46 -7.81
CA VAL A 399 9.74 -6.89 -6.46
C VAL A 399 9.09 -7.84 -5.45
N ALA A 400 7.95 -8.41 -5.78
CA ALA A 400 7.29 -9.37 -4.90
C ALA A 400 8.17 -10.60 -4.64
N ASN A 401 8.90 -11.10 -5.65
CA ASN A 401 9.81 -12.25 -5.52
C ASN A 401 10.99 -12.00 -4.55
N ILE A 402 11.35 -10.75 -4.25
CA ILE A 402 12.30 -10.43 -3.18
C ILE A 402 11.82 -11.00 -1.85
N PHE A 403 10.54 -10.80 -1.52
CA PHE A 403 9.97 -11.12 -0.22
C PHE A 403 9.23 -12.47 -0.21
N THR A 404 8.60 -12.80 -1.34
CA THR A 404 7.78 -14.01 -1.51
C THR A 404 8.25 -14.74 -2.76
N PRO A 405 8.79 -15.97 -2.65
CA PRO A 405 9.25 -16.73 -3.81
C PRO A 405 8.14 -16.86 -4.86
N ALA A 406 8.44 -16.53 -6.10
CA ALA A 406 7.54 -16.79 -7.21
C ALA A 406 7.28 -18.30 -7.33
N ARG A 407 6.01 -18.69 -7.53
CA ARG A 407 5.62 -20.08 -7.71
C ARG A 407 5.88 -20.58 -9.12
N GLU A 408 5.88 -19.67 -10.08
CA GLU A 408 6.05 -19.94 -11.50
C GLU A 408 7.48 -19.62 -11.91
N ASN A 409 8.13 -20.55 -12.56
CA ASN A 409 9.46 -20.39 -13.16
C ASN A 409 9.53 -21.21 -14.45
N GLU A 410 8.69 -20.85 -15.42
CA GLU A 410 8.56 -21.56 -16.71
C GLU A 410 9.87 -21.59 -17.48
N TRP A 411 10.67 -20.54 -17.34
CA TRP A 411 11.99 -20.43 -17.98
C TRP A 411 13.11 -21.08 -17.20
N GLN A 412 12.85 -21.71 -16.06
CA GLN A 412 13.86 -22.33 -15.19
C GLN A 412 15.03 -21.36 -14.89
N VAL A 413 14.70 -20.08 -14.67
CA VAL A 413 15.69 -19.05 -14.41
C VAL A 413 16.50 -19.40 -13.16
N GLN A 414 17.82 -19.31 -13.27
CA GLN A 414 18.77 -19.50 -12.19
C GLN A 414 19.57 -18.21 -11.98
N LEU A 415 19.92 -17.91 -10.74
CA LEU A 415 20.72 -16.76 -10.37
C LEU A 415 21.96 -17.24 -9.60
N ARG A 416 23.12 -16.88 -10.11
CA ARG A 416 24.40 -17.03 -9.41
C ARG A 416 24.94 -15.65 -9.04
N THR A 417 25.61 -15.56 -7.89
CA THR A 417 26.18 -14.30 -7.39
C THR A 417 27.62 -14.53 -6.99
N SER A 418 28.48 -13.55 -7.27
CA SER A 418 29.84 -13.52 -6.71
C SER A 418 29.82 -13.14 -5.23
N ALA A 419 30.93 -13.36 -4.53
CA ALA A 419 31.17 -12.74 -3.23
C ALA A 419 31.20 -11.20 -3.35
N PRO A 420 30.64 -10.47 -2.36
CA PRO A 420 30.68 -9.01 -2.35
C PRO A 420 32.11 -8.47 -2.29
N ARG A 421 32.46 -7.53 -3.18
CA ARG A 421 33.74 -6.86 -3.21
C ARG A 421 33.58 -5.38 -2.85
N LEU A 422 34.27 -4.92 -1.82
CA LEU A 422 34.23 -3.51 -1.39
C LEU A 422 34.63 -2.58 -2.53
N VAL A 423 33.80 -1.59 -2.86
CA VAL A 423 34.08 -0.56 -3.87
C VAL A 423 34.36 0.78 -3.18
N GLU A 424 33.50 1.13 -2.24
CA GLU A 424 33.63 2.32 -1.39
C GLU A 424 33.02 2.05 -0.02
N ARG A 425 33.26 2.94 0.94
CA ARG A 425 32.76 2.75 2.31
C ARG A 425 31.25 2.47 2.33
N GLY A 426 30.87 1.29 2.82
CA GLY A 426 29.49 0.83 2.93
C GLY A 426 28.83 0.42 1.61
N ARG A 427 29.60 0.33 0.50
CA ARG A 427 29.11 -0.14 -0.81
C ARG A 427 29.98 -1.24 -1.39
N TYR A 428 29.33 -2.26 -1.90
CA TYR A 428 29.98 -3.47 -2.41
C TYR A 428 29.47 -3.78 -3.81
N ALA A 429 30.38 -4.20 -4.69
CA ALA A 429 30.04 -4.76 -5.99
C ALA A 429 29.76 -6.26 -5.85
N VAL A 430 28.70 -6.71 -6.50
CA VAL A 430 28.33 -8.12 -6.64
C VAL A 430 28.05 -8.39 -8.11
N GLU A 431 28.79 -9.32 -8.69
CA GLU A 431 28.52 -9.79 -10.05
C GLU A 431 27.40 -10.81 -9.99
N ILE A 432 26.43 -10.67 -10.88
CA ILE A 432 25.34 -11.62 -11.06
C ILE A 432 25.43 -12.29 -12.43
N GLU A 433 25.15 -13.57 -12.47
CA GLU A 433 24.96 -14.36 -13.66
C GLU A 433 23.55 -14.97 -13.64
N VAL A 434 22.74 -14.61 -14.61
CA VAL A 434 21.37 -15.11 -14.77
C VAL A 434 21.36 -16.08 -15.94
N LEU A 435 20.87 -17.30 -15.70
CA LEU A 435 20.82 -18.39 -16.68
C LEU A 435 19.36 -18.75 -16.91
N ALA A 436 18.99 -19.04 -18.16
CA ALA A 436 17.64 -19.52 -18.51
C ALA A 436 17.69 -20.57 -19.64
N ASP A 437 16.66 -21.41 -19.71
CA ASP A 437 16.53 -22.42 -20.74
C ASP A 437 16.23 -21.77 -22.11
N PRO A 438 17.11 -21.88 -23.10
CA PRO A 438 16.91 -21.27 -24.42
C PRO A 438 15.70 -21.85 -25.18
N ARG A 439 15.24 -23.06 -24.83
CA ARG A 439 14.08 -23.70 -25.45
C ARG A 439 12.77 -22.99 -25.13
N SER A 440 12.73 -22.24 -24.06
CA SER A 440 11.56 -21.45 -23.65
C SER A 440 11.47 -20.09 -24.38
N LEU A 441 12.52 -19.67 -25.14
CA LEU A 441 12.49 -18.42 -25.90
C LEU A 441 11.73 -18.61 -27.22
N THR A 442 10.71 -17.80 -27.43
CA THR A 442 10.00 -17.72 -28.72
C THR A 442 10.87 -17.00 -29.74
N VAL A 443 11.12 -17.63 -30.85
CA VAL A 443 11.93 -17.10 -31.94
C VAL A 443 11.12 -17.00 -33.23
N ILE A 444 11.33 -15.94 -33.99
CA ILE A 444 10.64 -15.68 -35.26
C ILE A 444 11.65 -15.82 -36.42
N PRO A 445 11.33 -16.60 -37.46
CA PRO A 445 12.18 -16.67 -38.65
C PRO A 445 12.14 -15.35 -39.43
N GLN A 446 13.30 -14.92 -39.89
CA GLN A 446 13.49 -13.77 -40.76
C GLN A 446 13.68 -14.19 -42.22
N ASP A 447 13.51 -13.26 -43.16
CA ASP A 447 13.64 -13.51 -44.60
C ASP A 447 15.04 -14.04 -45.01
N ASN A 448 16.06 -13.73 -44.22
CA ASN A 448 17.43 -14.22 -44.42
C ASN A 448 17.68 -15.60 -43.81
N GLY A 449 16.67 -16.26 -43.27
CA GLY A 449 16.73 -17.56 -42.61
C GLY A 449 17.25 -17.57 -41.19
N GLU A 450 17.61 -16.41 -40.64
CA GLU A 450 17.94 -16.29 -39.20
C GLU A 450 16.68 -16.39 -38.36
N LEU A 451 16.83 -16.87 -37.11
CA LEU A 451 15.79 -16.82 -36.09
C LEU A 451 16.13 -15.68 -35.12
N VAL A 452 15.15 -14.85 -34.82
CA VAL A 452 15.29 -13.74 -33.87
C VAL A 452 14.37 -13.91 -32.67
N GLY A 453 14.93 -13.88 -31.47
CA GLY A 453 14.20 -13.86 -30.19
C GLY A 453 14.52 -12.61 -29.39
N VAL A 454 13.53 -12.09 -28.68
CA VAL A 454 13.68 -10.91 -27.82
C VAL A 454 13.22 -11.26 -26.42
N PHE A 455 14.11 -11.06 -25.45
CA PHE A 455 13.77 -11.20 -24.04
C PHE A 455 14.22 -9.99 -23.24
N LYS A 456 13.59 -9.78 -22.11
CA LYS A 456 13.89 -8.67 -21.20
C LYS A 456 14.30 -9.19 -19.83
N VAL A 457 15.37 -8.64 -19.27
CA VAL A 457 15.82 -8.96 -17.91
C VAL A 457 15.44 -7.83 -16.98
N PHE A 458 14.89 -8.19 -15.84
CA PHE A 458 14.54 -7.30 -14.74
C PHE A 458 15.35 -7.69 -13.52
N VAL A 459 15.93 -6.69 -12.84
CA VAL A 459 16.69 -6.92 -11.60
C VAL A 459 16.25 -5.91 -10.55
N ALA A 460 15.98 -6.38 -9.35
CA ALA A 460 15.72 -5.55 -8.18
C ALA A 460 16.55 -6.04 -6.99
N VAL A 461 16.99 -5.10 -6.16
CA VAL A 461 17.68 -5.38 -4.91
C VAL A 461 16.86 -4.82 -3.77
N GLY A 462 16.65 -5.59 -2.73
CA GLY A 462 15.96 -5.17 -1.52
C GLY A 462 16.74 -5.55 -0.27
N THR A 463 16.25 -5.09 0.87
CA THR A 463 16.73 -5.52 2.19
C THR A 463 15.58 -6.19 2.95
N PRO A 464 15.86 -7.04 3.95
CA PRO A 464 14.81 -7.62 4.81
C PRO A 464 13.94 -6.56 5.51
N GLN A 465 14.43 -5.31 5.61
CA GLN A 465 13.73 -4.18 6.19
C GLN A 465 12.86 -3.42 5.17
N GLY A 466 12.73 -3.93 3.93
CA GLY A 466 11.85 -3.37 2.91
C GLY A 466 12.46 -2.21 2.10
N ALA A 467 13.74 -1.87 2.27
CA ALA A 467 14.37 -0.93 1.33
C ALA A 467 14.49 -1.58 -0.05
N LEU A 468 14.16 -0.83 -1.10
CA LEU A 468 14.17 -1.30 -2.49
C LEU A 468 15.04 -0.39 -3.35
N SER A 469 15.76 -1.00 -4.31
CA SER A 469 16.42 -0.27 -5.39
C SER A 469 15.42 0.11 -6.48
N THR A 470 15.83 1.01 -7.36
CA THR A 470 15.20 1.15 -8.68
C THR A 470 15.28 -0.18 -9.42
N ILE A 471 14.24 -0.53 -10.17
CA ILE A 471 14.23 -1.76 -10.96
C ILE A 471 15.01 -1.53 -12.23
N PHE A 472 16.08 -2.31 -12.41
CA PHE A 472 16.82 -2.35 -13.66
C PHE A 472 16.02 -3.13 -14.70
N ARG A 473 15.97 -2.64 -15.93
CA ARG A 473 15.26 -3.27 -17.06
C ARG A 473 16.17 -3.22 -18.29
N GLN A 474 16.48 -4.39 -18.87
CA GLN A 474 17.31 -4.46 -20.07
C GLN A 474 16.70 -5.39 -21.11
N PRO A 475 16.34 -4.88 -22.30
CA PRO A 475 16.00 -5.72 -23.43
C PRO A 475 17.27 -6.35 -24.01
N ASN A 476 17.14 -7.62 -24.46
CA ASN A 476 18.20 -8.37 -25.10
C ASN A 476 17.63 -9.02 -26.37
N GLU A 477 18.37 -8.96 -27.46
CA GLU A 477 18.02 -9.60 -28.72
C GLU A 477 19.01 -10.73 -29.01
N VAL A 478 18.49 -11.87 -29.39
CA VAL A 478 19.28 -13.04 -29.81
C VAL A 478 19.02 -13.31 -31.28
N ARG A 479 20.08 -13.38 -32.05
CA ARG A 479 20.03 -13.76 -33.45
C ARG A 479 20.70 -15.11 -33.64
N ILE A 480 19.99 -16.07 -34.21
CA ILE A 480 20.43 -17.45 -34.38
C ILE A 480 20.52 -17.73 -35.87
N LYS A 481 21.73 -17.99 -36.34
CA LYS A 481 21.93 -18.43 -37.73
C LYS A 481 21.42 -19.86 -37.94
N PRO A 482 20.98 -20.24 -39.14
CA PRO A 482 20.48 -21.58 -39.38
C PRO A 482 21.44 -22.70 -38.96
N ALA A 483 22.75 -22.48 -39.17
CA ALA A 483 23.81 -23.43 -38.78
C ALA A 483 23.93 -23.63 -37.26
N ASP A 484 23.57 -22.62 -36.47
CA ASP A 484 23.79 -22.59 -35.02
C ASP A 484 22.53 -23.03 -34.24
N SER A 485 21.44 -23.35 -34.92
CA SER A 485 20.13 -23.60 -34.31
C SER A 485 20.09 -24.79 -33.35
N LYS A 486 20.90 -25.83 -33.58
CA LYS A 486 21.06 -26.96 -32.65
C LYS A 486 21.84 -26.56 -31.38
N GLY A 487 22.99 -25.93 -31.56
CA GLY A 487 23.85 -25.49 -30.45
C GLY A 487 23.18 -24.46 -29.56
N PHE A 488 22.36 -23.59 -30.16
CA PHE A 488 21.59 -22.61 -29.38
C PHE A 488 20.65 -23.28 -28.36
N ARG A 489 19.96 -24.34 -28.71
CA ARG A 489 19.01 -25.04 -27.81
C ARG A 489 19.71 -25.79 -26.68
N GLU A 490 21.00 -26.01 -26.76
CA GLU A 490 21.81 -26.71 -25.75
C GLU A 490 22.60 -25.76 -24.83
N THR A 491 22.74 -24.48 -25.20
CA THR A 491 23.52 -23.48 -24.46
C THR A 491 22.58 -22.55 -23.72
N PRO A 492 22.62 -22.47 -22.37
CA PRO A 492 21.76 -21.56 -21.60
C PRO A 492 21.90 -20.11 -22.06
N LEU A 493 20.78 -19.41 -22.10
CA LEU A 493 20.78 -17.95 -22.24
C LEU A 493 21.44 -17.37 -20.99
N THR A 494 22.44 -16.53 -21.18
CA THR A 494 23.22 -15.97 -20.09
C THR A 494 23.16 -14.45 -20.13
N PHE A 495 22.86 -13.85 -18.97
CA PHE A 495 22.93 -12.42 -18.75
C PHE A 495 23.83 -12.15 -17.55
N THR A 496 24.75 -11.21 -17.66
CA THR A 496 25.65 -10.83 -16.56
C THR A 496 25.54 -9.33 -16.28
N ALA A 497 25.62 -8.97 -15.01
CA ALA A 497 25.66 -7.57 -14.58
C ALA A 497 26.40 -7.43 -13.25
N THR A 498 26.89 -6.21 -12.99
CA THR A 498 27.46 -5.85 -11.69
C THR A 498 26.48 -4.97 -10.94
N LEU A 499 26.07 -5.39 -9.75
CA LEU A 499 25.19 -4.66 -8.87
C LEU A 499 25.99 -3.96 -7.77
N THR A 500 25.55 -2.79 -7.35
CA THR A 500 26.05 -2.15 -6.14
C THR A 500 25.07 -2.39 -5.01
N VAL A 501 25.52 -3.08 -3.95
CA VAL A 501 24.75 -3.39 -2.77
C VAL A 501 25.31 -2.65 -1.55
N ARG A 502 24.49 -2.51 -0.50
CA ARG A 502 24.91 -1.89 0.76
C ARG A 502 25.48 -2.92 1.73
N GLU A 503 26.19 -2.45 2.73
CA GLU A 503 26.59 -3.27 3.87
C GLU A 503 25.36 -3.93 4.53
N GLY A 504 25.50 -5.20 4.92
CA GLY A 504 24.46 -6.02 5.51
C GLY A 504 23.85 -7.02 4.53
N GLU A 505 22.67 -7.50 4.87
CA GLU A 505 21.92 -8.47 4.08
C GLU A 505 21.17 -7.79 2.93
N ASN A 506 21.39 -8.28 1.72
CA ASN A 506 20.74 -7.82 0.49
C ASN A 506 20.05 -9.00 -0.20
N LEU A 507 18.81 -8.76 -0.59
CA LEU A 507 17.98 -9.71 -1.32
C LEU A 507 17.96 -9.29 -2.79
N ILE A 508 18.44 -10.15 -3.68
CA ILE A 508 18.49 -9.91 -5.12
C ILE A 508 17.41 -10.73 -5.77
N SER A 509 16.57 -10.11 -6.57
CA SER A 509 15.55 -10.76 -7.38
C SER A 509 15.77 -10.46 -8.84
N VAL A 510 15.67 -11.49 -9.66
CA VAL A 510 15.73 -11.37 -11.12
C VAL A 510 14.50 -11.99 -11.75
N GLY A 511 14.09 -11.42 -12.88
CA GLY A 511 13.06 -11.97 -13.72
C GLY A 511 13.47 -11.89 -15.19
N MET A 512 13.14 -12.92 -15.95
CA MET A 512 13.30 -12.92 -17.40
C MET A 512 11.93 -13.06 -18.05
N LEU A 513 11.72 -12.30 -19.11
CA LEU A 513 10.47 -12.24 -19.85
C LEU A 513 10.72 -12.47 -21.34
N ASP A 514 10.12 -13.49 -21.92
CA ASP A 514 9.96 -13.59 -23.36
C ASP A 514 8.91 -12.59 -23.84
N HIS A 515 9.36 -11.62 -24.62
CA HIS A 515 8.48 -10.56 -25.10
C HIS A 515 7.41 -11.06 -26.09
N LEU A 516 7.69 -12.11 -26.83
CA LEU A 516 6.81 -12.66 -27.86
C LEU A 516 5.89 -13.75 -27.29
N GLY A 517 6.46 -14.71 -26.55
CA GLY A 517 5.71 -15.82 -25.96
C GLY A 517 5.01 -15.46 -24.66
N GLN A 518 5.29 -14.27 -24.09
CA GLN A 518 4.74 -13.79 -22.81
C GLN A 518 5.00 -14.74 -21.61
N GLN A 519 6.01 -15.59 -21.73
CA GLN A 519 6.45 -16.47 -20.66
C GLN A 519 7.47 -15.77 -19.77
N ALA A 520 7.44 -16.08 -18.47
CA ALA A 520 8.34 -15.48 -17.50
C ALA A 520 8.97 -16.53 -16.58
N GLY A 521 10.15 -16.21 -16.08
CA GLY A 521 10.81 -16.99 -15.04
C GLY A 521 11.48 -16.08 -14.03
N PHE A 522 11.66 -16.59 -12.80
CA PHE A 522 12.17 -15.80 -11.67
C PHE A 522 13.20 -16.59 -10.89
N ALA A 523 14.21 -15.88 -10.38
CA ALA A 523 15.14 -16.41 -9.40
C ALA A 523 15.48 -15.35 -8.36
N ARG A 524 15.95 -15.79 -7.18
CA ARG A 524 16.40 -14.88 -6.13
C ARG A 524 17.63 -15.43 -5.41
N ALA A 525 18.40 -14.54 -4.83
CA ALA A 525 19.56 -14.86 -4.01
C ALA A 525 19.67 -13.91 -2.82
N THR A 526 20.27 -14.36 -1.75
CA THR A 526 20.66 -13.54 -0.60
C THR A 526 22.16 -13.35 -0.61
N VAL A 527 22.59 -12.11 -0.47
CA VAL A 527 24.02 -11.75 -0.40
C VAL A 527 24.27 -10.93 0.86
N VAL A 528 25.23 -11.34 1.66
CA VAL A 528 25.61 -10.62 2.88
C VAL A 528 26.94 -9.91 2.65
N ALA A 529 26.92 -8.58 2.64
CA ALA A 529 28.09 -7.74 2.51
C ALA A 529 28.57 -7.31 3.91
N THR A 530 29.69 -7.88 4.36
CA THR A 530 30.28 -7.57 5.66
C THR A 530 31.54 -6.72 5.50
N PRO A 531 31.78 -5.73 6.38
CA PRO A 531 33.08 -5.06 6.43
C PRO A 531 34.16 -6.11 6.73
N LYS A 532 35.26 -6.04 5.96
CA LYS A 532 36.46 -6.82 6.26
C LYS A 532 37.24 -6.15 7.38
#